data_690744dc63ba048a569234aee0a21672
#
_entry.id   690744dc63ba048a569234aee0a21672
#
_cell.length_a   1.000
_cell.length_b   1.000
_cell.length_c   1.000
_cell.angle_alpha   90.00
_cell.angle_beta   90.00
_cell.angle_gamma   90.00
#
_symmetry.space_group_name_H-M   'P 1'
#
loop_
_entity.id
_entity.type
_entity.pdbx_description
1 polymer ?
#
loop_
_entity_poly.entity_id
_entity_poly.type
_entity_poly.pdbx_seq_one_letter_code
_entity_poly.pdbx_strand_id
1 'polypeptide(L)'
;MTIRALSVSLIAIPLVVAAADPSGKAVLKNAEGKEVGTATFTPTKGGVKVQVQVANLPPGKHGIHIHAVAKCEPPEFKSAGGHFNPAAKKHGFHNPEGAHAGDLPNLTVGENGKAKATATMKGATLGEGDGSLFGPDGTALVVHADPDDEKTDPAGNSGARIACGVIEKK
;
A
#
# COMPACT_ATOMS: atom_id res chain seq x y z
N MET A 1 -29.99 27.19 -64.73
CA MET A 1 -29.04 26.14 -64.32
C MET A 1 -28.63 26.49 -62.87
N THR A 2 -29.26 25.85 -61.89
CA THR A 2 -29.14 26.26 -60.49
C THR A 2 -28.21 25.24 -59.81
N ILE A 3 -27.01 25.71 -59.39
CA ILE A 3 -26.00 24.89 -58.67
C ILE A 3 -26.37 24.85 -57.18
N ARG A 4 -26.77 23.70 -56.67
CA ARG A 4 -26.95 23.48 -55.24
C ARG A 4 -25.59 23.13 -54.59
N ALA A 5 -25.12 23.99 -53.72
CA ALA A 5 -23.96 23.72 -52.91
C ALA A 5 -24.33 22.71 -51.82
N LEU A 6 -23.61 21.57 -51.79
CA LEU A 6 -23.71 20.57 -50.72
C LEU A 6 -22.79 21.01 -49.56
N SER A 7 -23.36 21.41 -48.43
CA SER A 7 -22.60 21.69 -47.22
C SER A 7 -22.29 20.37 -46.48
N VAL A 8 -21.03 20.01 -46.42
CA VAL A 8 -20.55 18.86 -45.60
C VAL A 8 -20.25 19.36 -44.22
N SER A 9 -21.09 19.02 -43.23
CA SER A 9 -20.82 19.29 -41.81
C SER A 9 -19.85 18.23 -41.28
N LEU A 10 -18.65 18.65 -40.93
CA LEU A 10 -17.71 17.81 -40.15
C LEU A 10 -18.19 17.71 -38.69
N ILE A 11 -18.62 16.52 -38.30
CA ILE A 11 -18.90 16.21 -36.90
C ILE A 11 -17.57 15.86 -36.22
N ALA A 12 -17.06 16.78 -35.35
CA ALA A 12 -15.92 16.49 -34.50
C ALA A 12 -16.36 15.55 -33.36
N ILE A 13 -15.87 14.32 -33.36
CA ILE A 13 -16.09 13.37 -32.28
C ILE A 13 -15.06 13.70 -31.20
N PRO A 14 -15.47 14.05 -29.94
CA PRO A 14 -14.53 14.30 -28.86
C PRO A 14 -13.82 12.98 -28.51
N LEU A 15 -12.49 13.00 -28.53
CA LEU A 15 -11.65 11.91 -28.04
C LEU A 15 -11.73 11.91 -26.51
N VAL A 16 -12.50 11.01 -25.93
CA VAL A 16 -12.53 10.77 -24.48
C VAL A 16 -11.25 10.00 -24.12
N VAL A 17 -10.26 10.71 -23.61
CA VAL A 17 -9.09 10.07 -22.99
C VAL A 17 -9.53 9.56 -21.62
N ALA A 18 -9.69 8.26 -21.47
CA ALA A 18 -9.92 7.64 -20.18
C ALA A 18 -8.65 7.86 -19.31
N ALA A 19 -8.80 8.54 -18.17
CA ALA A 19 -7.73 8.62 -17.19
C ALA A 19 -7.46 7.20 -16.65
N ALA A 20 -6.17 6.82 -16.56
CA ALA A 20 -5.81 5.57 -15.94
C ALA A 20 -6.21 5.59 -14.47
N ASP A 21 -6.70 4.45 -13.94
CA ASP A 21 -7.01 4.33 -12.53
C ASP A 21 -5.77 4.66 -11.68
N PRO A 22 -5.92 5.41 -10.58
CA PRO A 22 -4.80 5.74 -9.72
C PRO A 22 -4.16 4.47 -9.18
N SER A 23 -2.84 4.40 -9.22
CA SER A 23 -2.07 3.28 -8.68
C SER A 23 -0.94 3.78 -7.78
N GLY A 24 -0.41 2.91 -6.93
CA GLY A 24 0.72 3.22 -6.05
C GLY A 24 1.85 2.21 -6.19
N LYS A 25 3.04 2.64 -5.83
CA LYS A 25 4.22 1.78 -5.75
C LYS A 25 5.05 2.14 -4.50
N ALA A 26 5.65 1.14 -3.88
CA ALA A 26 6.69 1.34 -2.87
C ALA A 26 7.93 0.50 -3.23
N VAL A 27 9.12 1.06 -2.98
CA VAL A 27 10.40 0.35 -3.02
C VAL A 27 10.86 0.17 -1.60
N LEU A 28 10.91 -1.07 -1.13
CA LEU A 28 11.31 -1.42 0.23
C LEU A 28 12.83 -1.42 0.35
N LYS A 29 13.34 -0.68 1.32
CA LYS A 29 14.77 -0.66 1.67
C LYS A 29 14.96 -1.09 3.11
N ASN A 30 16.06 -1.80 3.39
CA ASN A 30 16.48 -2.14 4.75
C ASN A 30 17.25 -0.97 5.41
N ALA A 31 17.71 -1.18 6.65
CA ALA A 31 18.41 -0.15 7.43
C ALA A 31 19.71 0.36 6.76
N GLU A 32 20.36 -0.46 5.92
CA GLU A 32 21.54 -0.11 5.15
C GLU A 32 21.21 0.62 3.83
N GLY A 33 19.93 0.90 3.56
CA GLY A 33 19.46 1.55 2.33
C GLY A 33 19.43 0.62 1.10
N LYS A 34 19.67 -0.68 1.27
CA LYS A 34 19.64 -1.67 0.20
C LYS A 34 18.20 -2.02 -0.14
N GLU A 35 17.86 -2.06 -1.42
CA GLU A 35 16.56 -2.51 -1.88
C GLU A 35 16.37 -4.01 -1.57
N VAL A 36 15.26 -4.32 -0.89
CA VAL A 36 14.86 -5.67 -0.47
C VAL A 36 13.48 -6.06 -0.99
N GLY A 37 12.82 -5.20 -1.74
CA GLY A 37 11.54 -5.54 -2.33
C GLY A 37 10.78 -4.39 -2.94
N THR A 38 9.62 -4.72 -3.48
CA THR A 38 8.67 -3.75 -4.05
C THR A 38 7.25 -4.14 -3.68
N ALA A 39 6.38 -3.14 -3.63
CA ALA A 39 4.94 -3.34 -3.55
C ALA A 39 4.22 -2.50 -4.59
N THR A 40 3.10 -3.02 -5.08
CA THR A 40 2.17 -2.29 -5.97
C THR A 40 0.78 -2.25 -5.35
N PHE A 41 0.12 -1.13 -5.54
CA PHE A 41 -1.20 -0.82 -4.99
C PHE A 41 -2.15 -0.51 -6.14
N THR A 42 -3.25 -1.22 -6.22
CA THR A 42 -4.26 -1.03 -7.29
C THR A 42 -5.66 -1.00 -6.70
N PRO A 43 -6.56 -0.15 -7.20
CA PRO A 43 -7.93 -0.09 -6.69
C PRO A 43 -8.68 -1.39 -6.98
N THR A 44 -9.57 -1.76 -6.07
CA THR A 44 -10.52 -2.88 -6.25
C THR A 44 -11.89 -2.50 -5.71
N LYS A 45 -12.91 -3.30 -6.00
CA LYS A 45 -14.26 -3.13 -5.46
C LYS A 45 -14.32 -3.16 -3.92
N GLY A 46 -13.32 -3.78 -3.25
CA GLY A 46 -13.28 -3.97 -1.79
C GLY A 46 -12.26 -3.07 -1.07
N GLY A 47 -11.62 -2.13 -1.77
CA GLY A 47 -10.56 -1.29 -1.22
C GLY A 47 -9.32 -1.25 -2.11
N VAL A 48 -8.13 -1.45 -1.55
CA VAL A 48 -6.85 -1.44 -2.28
C VAL A 48 -6.21 -2.83 -2.27
N LYS A 49 -5.96 -3.39 -3.44
CA LYS A 49 -5.15 -4.59 -3.58
C LYS A 49 -3.68 -4.23 -3.46
N VAL A 50 -2.99 -4.90 -2.55
CA VAL A 50 -1.55 -4.83 -2.35
C VAL A 50 -0.91 -6.11 -2.88
N GLN A 51 0.13 -5.97 -3.70
CA GLN A 51 0.98 -7.09 -4.13
C GLN A 51 2.42 -6.78 -3.74
N VAL A 52 3.00 -7.63 -2.90
CA VAL A 52 4.34 -7.47 -2.33
C VAL A 52 5.26 -8.54 -2.89
N GLN A 53 6.48 -8.16 -3.23
CA GLN A 53 7.57 -9.08 -3.55
C GLN A 53 8.82 -8.63 -2.80
N VAL A 54 9.42 -9.55 -2.04
CA VAL A 54 10.66 -9.28 -1.31
C VAL A 54 11.74 -10.31 -1.62
N ALA A 55 12.97 -9.90 -1.40
CA ALA A 55 14.17 -10.74 -1.45
C ALA A 55 15.16 -10.26 -0.38
N ASN A 56 16.05 -11.16 0.05
CA ASN A 56 17.09 -10.86 1.04
C ASN A 56 16.52 -10.42 2.41
N LEU A 57 15.36 -10.92 2.79
CA LEU A 57 14.84 -10.83 4.15
C LEU A 57 15.11 -12.13 4.91
N PRO A 58 15.18 -12.09 6.25
CA PRO A 58 15.29 -13.30 7.06
C PRO A 58 14.16 -14.30 6.75
N PRO A 59 14.41 -15.60 6.73
CA PRO A 59 13.34 -16.61 6.62
C PRO A 59 12.40 -16.57 7.83
N GLY A 60 11.12 -16.86 7.60
CA GLY A 60 10.12 -16.89 8.67
C GLY A 60 8.87 -16.07 8.35
N LYS A 61 8.03 -15.89 9.36
CA LYS A 61 6.86 -15.01 9.30
C LYS A 61 7.23 -13.63 9.83
N HIS A 62 6.74 -12.61 9.15
CA HIS A 62 6.98 -11.21 9.47
C HIS A 62 5.68 -10.44 9.43
N GLY A 63 5.43 -9.64 10.45
CA GLY A 63 4.39 -8.61 10.40
C GLY A 63 4.66 -7.65 9.26
N ILE A 64 3.62 -7.24 8.57
CA ILE A 64 3.70 -6.27 7.49
C ILE A 64 2.49 -5.34 7.54
N HIS A 65 2.74 -4.03 7.56
CA HIS A 65 1.67 -3.05 7.77
C HIS A 65 1.90 -1.79 6.94
N ILE A 66 0.80 -1.10 6.63
CA ILE A 66 0.88 0.28 6.15
C ILE A 66 0.93 1.22 7.37
N HIS A 67 1.90 2.10 7.38
CA HIS A 67 2.11 3.14 8.39
C HIS A 67 1.64 4.50 7.90
N ALA A 68 1.27 5.38 8.84
CA ALA A 68 0.51 6.60 8.59
C ALA A 68 1.33 7.81 8.13
N VAL A 69 2.64 7.66 7.90
CA VAL A 69 3.51 8.76 7.44
C VAL A 69 4.44 8.28 6.32
N ALA A 70 4.52 9.05 5.24
CA ALA A 70 5.39 8.80 4.09
C ALA A 70 6.86 9.11 4.37
N LYS A 71 7.42 8.51 5.44
CA LYS A 71 8.83 8.66 5.83
C LYS A 71 9.42 7.33 6.23
N CYS A 72 10.64 7.04 5.75
CA CYS A 72 11.37 5.80 6.01
C CYS A 72 12.82 6.11 6.45
N GLU A 73 12.99 6.82 7.55
CA GLU A 73 14.31 7.18 8.08
C GLU A 73 14.95 5.99 8.82
N PRO A 74 16.09 5.47 8.32
CA PRO A 74 16.80 4.37 8.95
C PRO A 74 17.50 4.84 10.25
N PRO A 75 17.93 3.92 11.14
CA PRO A 75 17.80 2.46 10.98
C PRO A 75 16.45 1.91 11.48
N GLU A 76 15.72 2.63 12.32
CA GLU A 76 14.55 2.11 13.03
C GLU A 76 13.22 2.38 12.32
N PHE A 77 13.20 3.22 11.27
CA PHE A 77 12.00 3.59 10.50
C PHE A 77 10.83 4.13 11.36
N LYS A 78 11.13 4.66 12.55
CA LYS A 78 10.14 5.24 13.47
C LYS A 78 9.40 6.43 12.85
N SER A 79 10.04 7.12 11.90
CA SER A 79 9.45 8.25 11.16
C SER A 79 8.23 7.88 10.32
N ALA A 80 8.01 6.59 10.02
CA ALA A 80 6.78 6.12 9.37
C ALA A 80 5.53 6.21 10.28
N GLY A 81 5.70 6.49 11.58
CA GLY A 81 4.62 6.64 12.55
C GLY A 81 3.99 5.32 12.97
N GLY A 82 2.74 5.35 13.42
CA GLY A 82 1.91 4.18 13.76
C GLY A 82 1.25 3.58 12.51
N HIS A 83 0.42 2.55 12.71
CA HIS A 83 -0.34 1.95 11.62
C HIS A 83 -1.34 2.94 11.01
N PHE A 84 -1.59 2.82 9.71
CA PHE A 84 -2.61 3.60 9.01
C PHE A 84 -4.00 3.17 9.50
N ASN A 85 -4.67 4.06 10.24
CA ASN A 85 -5.90 3.75 10.99
C ASN A 85 -6.91 4.89 10.94
N PRO A 86 -7.45 5.26 9.77
CA PRO A 86 -8.39 6.37 9.65
C PRO A 86 -9.71 6.16 10.42
N ALA A 87 -10.08 4.91 10.71
CA ALA A 87 -11.31 4.58 11.42
C ALA A 87 -11.14 4.43 12.95
N ALA A 88 -9.95 4.75 13.50
CA ALA A 88 -9.62 4.66 14.93
C ALA A 88 -9.98 3.30 15.56
N LYS A 89 -9.77 2.21 14.86
CA LYS A 89 -9.99 0.84 15.32
C LYS A 89 -8.80 0.35 16.15
N LYS A 90 -8.94 -0.84 16.74
CA LYS A 90 -7.84 -1.57 17.36
C LYS A 90 -7.05 -2.37 16.32
N HIS A 91 -5.84 -2.80 16.72
CA HIS A 91 -5.00 -3.64 15.86
C HIS A 91 -5.53 -5.08 15.78
N GLY A 92 -5.39 -5.67 14.59
CA GLY A 92 -5.43 -7.11 14.35
C GLY A 92 -6.78 -7.67 13.90
N PHE A 93 -6.71 -8.65 13.02
CA PHE A 93 -7.88 -9.32 12.43
C PHE A 93 -8.65 -10.18 13.43
N HIS A 94 -7.98 -10.61 14.52
CA HIS A 94 -8.57 -11.39 15.61
C HIS A 94 -9.06 -10.54 16.80
N ASN A 95 -8.90 -9.22 16.73
CA ASN A 95 -9.42 -8.29 17.70
C ASN A 95 -10.88 -7.90 17.32
N PRO A 96 -11.88 -8.06 18.22
CA PRO A 96 -13.26 -7.72 17.90
C PRO A 96 -13.48 -6.22 17.59
N GLU A 97 -12.59 -5.34 18.02
CA GLU A 97 -12.61 -3.91 17.72
C GLU A 97 -11.68 -3.53 16.55
N GLY A 98 -11.07 -4.53 15.89
CA GLY A 98 -10.12 -4.35 14.78
C GLY A 98 -10.76 -4.49 13.40
N ALA A 99 -9.98 -4.49 12.36
CA ALA A 99 -8.55 -4.22 12.26
C ALA A 99 -8.30 -2.77 11.80
N HIS A 100 -7.05 -2.29 11.89
CA HIS A 100 -6.63 -1.06 11.20
C HIS A 100 -6.78 -1.25 9.68
N ALA A 101 -6.99 -0.17 8.95
CA ALA A 101 -6.96 -0.23 7.48
C ALA A 101 -5.57 -0.59 6.93
N GLY A 102 -4.51 -0.35 7.71
CA GLY A 102 -3.13 -0.67 7.38
C GLY A 102 -2.67 -2.07 7.75
N ASP A 103 -3.48 -2.85 8.47
CA ASP A 103 -3.09 -4.21 8.85
C ASP A 103 -3.15 -5.15 7.64
N LEU A 104 -2.11 -5.97 7.48
CA LEU A 104 -2.00 -6.98 6.42
C LEU A 104 -1.69 -8.34 7.04
N PRO A 105 -2.07 -9.44 6.41
CA PRO A 105 -1.66 -10.78 6.85
C PRO A 105 -0.14 -10.93 6.86
N ASN A 106 0.38 -11.68 7.82
CA ASN A 106 1.80 -11.95 7.93
C ASN A 106 2.43 -12.37 6.59
N LEU A 107 3.61 -11.81 6.29
CA LEU A 107 4.42 -12.18 5.14
C LEU A 107 5.27 -13.41 5.49
N THR A 108 5.12 -14.50 4.75
CA THR A 108 5.95 -15.69 4.94
C THR A 108 7.13 -15.68 3.96
N VAL A 109 8.33 -15.51 4.49
CA VAL A 109 9.60 -15.52 3.74
C VAL A 109 10.19 -16.94 3.78
N GLY A 110 10.48 -17.47 2.60
CA GLY A 110 11.10 -18.80 2.47
C GLY A 110 12.59 -18.82 2.83
N GLU A 111 13.17 -20.01 2.95
CA GLU A 111 14.59 -20.23 3.27
C GLU A 111 15.55 -19.52 2.28
N ASN A 112 15.08 -19.23 1.08
CA ASN A 112 15.83 -18.49 0.06
C ASN A 112 15.74 -16.94 0.24
N GLY A 113 15.17 -16.46 1.35
CA GLY A 113 15.00 -15.04 1.65
C GLY A 113 13.97 -14.32 0.80
N LYS A 114 13.08 -15.04 0.10
CA LYS A 114 12.10 -14.44 -0.82
C LYS A 114 10.67 -14.71 -0.38
N ALA A 115 9.79 -13.75 -0.66
CA ALA A 115 8.35 -13.91 -0.54
C ALA A 115 7.60 -13.16 -1.63
N LYS A 116 6.38 -13.64 -1.91
CA LYS A 116 5.35 -12.92 -2.66
C LYS A 116 4.03 -13.05 -1.91
N ALA A 117 3.34 -11.94 -1.74
CA ALA A 117 2.03 -11.91 -1.10
C ALA A 117 1.07 -10.99 -1.85
N THR A 118 -0.22 -11.29 -1.72
CA THR A 118 -1.29 -10.43 -2.22
C THR A 118 -2.37 -10.35 -1.14
N ALA A 119 -2.80 -9.13 -0.82
CA ALA A 119 -3.88 -8.88 0.12
C ALA A 119 -4.79 -7.76 -0.38
N THR A 120 -5.97 -7.63 0.21
CA THR A 120 -6.88 -6.50 -0.03
C THR A 120 -7.07 -5.74 1.26
N MET A 121 -6.71 -4.47 1.25
CA MET A 121 -6.88 -3.52 2.35
C MET A 121 -8.30 -2.97 2.31
N LYS A 122 -9.11 -3.35 3.29
CA LYS A 122 -10.44 -2.77 3.47
C LYS A 122 -10.33 -1.42 4.18
N GLY A 123 -11.14 -0.44 3.75
CA GLY A 123 -11.11 0.90 4.34
C GLY A 123 -9.98 1.80 3.86
N ALA A 124 -9.13 1.32 2.92
CA ALA A 124 -8.14 2.13 2.21
C ALA A 124 -8.62 2.48 0.80
N THR A 125 -8.14 3.62 0.27
CA THR A 125 -8.38 4.05 -1.11
C THR A 125 -7.12 4.67 -1.71
N LEU A 126 -7.03 4.69 -3.04
CA LEU A 126 -6.02 5.44 -3.81
C LEU A 126 -6.58 6.78 -4.32
N GLY A 127 -7.85 7.07 -4.05
CA GLY A 127 -8.51 8.36 -4.29
C GLY A 127 -8.38 9.29 -3.09
N GLU A 128 -9.26 10.27 -3.03
CA GLU A 128 -9.36 11.24 -1.94
C GLU A 128 -10.14 10.68 -0.72
N GLY A 129 -10.08 11.39 0.41
CA GLY A 129 -10.79 11.09 1.66
C GLY A 129 -9.89 10.48 2.73
N ASP A 130 -10.45 10.24 3.92
CA ASP A 130 -9.71 9.82 5.13
C ASP A 130 -9.00 8.47 4.96
N GLY A 131 -9.53 7.59 4.10
CA GLY A 131 -8.92 6.30 3.76
C GLY A 131 -7.83 6.36 2.68
N SER A 132 -7.44 7.56 2.22
CA SER A 132 -6.46 7.74 1.14
C SER A 132 -5.04 7.37 1.58
N LEU A 133 -4.38 6.49 0.83
CA LEU A 133 -2.96 6.20 1.02
C LEU A 133 -2.06 7.38 0.60
N PHE A 134 -2.62 8.37 -0.11
CA PHE A 134 -1.94 9.58 -0.58
C PHE A 134 -2.44 10.84 0.15
N GLY A 135 -2.96 10.69 1.38
CA GLY A 135 -3.37 11.81 2.23
C GLY A 135 -2.20 12.77 2.53
N PRO A 136 -2.43 13.86 3.29
CA PRO A 136 -1.44 14.92 3.48
C PRO A 136 -0.12 14.46 4.09
N ASP A 137 -0.13 13.46 4.96
CA ASP A 137 1.09 12.86 5.54
C ASP A 137 1.63 11.69 4.70
N GLY A 138 0.87 11.25 3.70
CA GLY A 138 1.15 10.06 2.91
C GLY A 138 1.21 8.79 3.76
N THR A 139 1.75 7.71 3.20
CA THR A 139 1.86 6.42 3.89
C THR A 139 3.14 5.69 3.50
N ALA A 140 3.54 4.70 4.31
CA ALA A 140 4.67 3.82 4.02
C ALA A 140 4.32 2.36 4.32
N LEU A 141 4.87 1.43 3.54
CA LEU A 141 4.80 0.01 3.82
C LEU A 141 6.02 -0.39 4.66
N VAL A 142 5.77 -1.05 5.80
CA VAL A 142 6.82 -1.50 6.72
C VAL A 142 6.73 -3.00 6.90
N VAL A 143 7.90 -3.67 6.90
CA VAL A 143 8.06 -5.08 7.26
C VAL A 143 8.75 -5.15 8.62
N HIS A 144 8.26 -6.02 9.50
CA HIS A 144 8.73 -6.20 10.86
C HIS A 144 9.60 -7.47 11.03
N ALA A 145 10.34 -7.51 12.14
CA ALA A 145 11.25 -8.62 12.43
C ALA A 145 10.51 -9.90 12.83
N ASP A 146 9.42 -9.76 13.60
CA ASP A 146 8.69 -10.86 14.20
C ASP A 146 7.31 -11.03 13.56
N PRO A 147 6.67 -12.19 13.72
CA PRO A 147 5.27 -12.38 13.33
C PRO A 147 4.35 -11.43 14.07
N ASP A 148 3.36 -10.89 13.37
CA ASP A 148 2.21 -10.23 13.98
C ASP A 148 1.29 -11.30 14.61
N ASP A 149 0.88 -11.12 15.86
CA ASP A 149 -0.10 -11.99 16.53
C ASP A 149 -1.55 -11.72 16.10
N GLU A 150 -1.75 -10.68 15.26
CA GLU A 150 -3.03 -10.25 14.67
C GLU A 150 -4.12 -9.91 15.70
N LYS A 151 -3.72 -9.53 16.92
CA LYS A 151 -4.63 -9.28 18.04
C LYS A 151 -4.19 -8.18 18.99
N THR A 152 -2.90 -8.14 19.37
CA THR A 152 -2.40 -7.24 20.43
C THR A 152 -2.21 -5.83 19.91
N ASP A 153 -2.99 -4.88 20.45
CA ASP A 153 -2.85 -3.46 20.13
C ASP A 153 -1.56 -2.89 20.75
N PRO A 154 -0.83 -2.00 20.08
CA PRO A 154 -1.15 -1.36 18.79
C PRO A 154 -0.54 -2.01 17.54
N ALA A 155 0.26 -3.08 17.63
CA ALA A 155 1.07 -3.56 16.51
C ALA A 155 1.35 -5.07 16.52
N GLY A 156 0.54 -5.88 17.22
CA GLY A 156 0.61 -7.35 17.20
C GLY A 156 1.94 -7.95 17.66
N ASN A 157 2.68 -7.25 18.53
CA ASN A 157 4.00 -7.68 19.01
C ASN A 157 5.01 -7.99 17.87
N SER A 158 4.85 -7.37 16.71
CA SER A 158 5.62 -7.66 15.49
C SER A 158 7.10 -7.25 15.52
N GLY A 159 7.57 -6.67 16.63
CA GLY A 159 9.00 -6.38 16.86
C GLY A 159 9.54 -5.19 16.06
N ALA A 160 10.85 -5.20 15.82
CA ALA A 160 11.56 -4.13 15.13
C ALA A 160 11.13 -4.00 13.66
N ARG A 161 11.29 -2.80 13.09
CA ARG A 161 11.05 -2.55 11.66
C ARG A 161 12.33 -2.85 10.88
N ILE A 162 12.27 -3.78 9.93
CA ILE A 162 13.44 -4.26 9.19
C ILE A 162 13.50 -3.78 7.75
N ALA A 163 12.37 -3.35 7.19
CA ALA A 163 12.32 -2.71 5.87
C ALA A 163 11.17 -1.72 5.79
N CYS A 164 11.35 -0.66 5.01
CA CYS A 164 10.37 0.41 4.82
C CYS A 164 10.40 0.92 3.38
N GLY A 165 9.25 1.30 2.85
CA GLY A 165 9.12 1.95 1.55
C GLY A 165 7.95 2.92 1.53
N VAL A 166 8.21 4.17 1.17
CA VAL A 166 7.17 5.19 0.97
C VAL A 166 6.27 4.78 -0.19
N ILE A 167 4.96 4.96 -0.04
CA ILE A 167 3.97 4.67 -1.08
C ILE A 167 3.79 5.91 -1.93
N GLU A 168 4.25 5.84 -3.17
CA GLU A 168 4.20 6.92 -4.15
C GLU A 168 3.08 6.67 -5.16
N LYS A 169 2.38 7.73 -5.54
CA LYS A 169 1.37 7.69 -6.62
C LYS A 169 2.08 7.48 -7.95
N LYS A 170 1.52 6.59 -8.77
CA LYS A 170 2.05 6.26 -10.10
C LYS A 170 1.15 6.81 -11.20
#